data_85389d1e3a400a1c2172048e37166679
#
_entry.id   85389d1e3a400a1c2172048e37166679
#
_cell.length_a   1.000
_cell.length_b   1.000
_cell.length_c   1.000
_cell.angle_alpha   90.00
_cell.angle_beta   90.00
_cell.angle_gamma   90.00
#
_symmetry.space_group_name_H-M   'P 1'
#
loop_
_entity.id
_entity.type
_entity.pdbx_description
1 polymer ?
#
loop_
_entity_poly.entity_id
_entity_poly.type
_entity_poly.pdbx_seq_one_letter_code
_entity_poly.pdbx_strand_id
1 'polypeptide(L)'
;MVKILLDDAVEEMLFNDEARGLSKNTIDKHRKYLGMFTRFLNSIQINYIDEVEPRNIKIFMIKKYHEGSAESYVNTFLRSIRALFLYCENEEYISFKDNPTKNVKWMKEEKKAIRTFTDSEVKSILKYCNVQTKKGVKKKSRENAGLLTKFTRERDYLLVLLLVDTGMRISEALNLRMEDIQSDEISIKRAKGNGFVSIANEKNRIKRLKMKWRWLLI
;
A
#
# COMPACT_ATOMS: atom_id res chain seq x y z
N MET A 1 14.14 -36.50 -1.22
CA MET A 1 13.42 -35.22 -1.04
C MET A 1 13.12 -35.07 0.44
N VAL A 2 13.50 -33.94 1.01
CA VAL A 2 13.17 -33.61 2.41
C VAL A 2 11.68 -33.24 2.45
N LYS A 3 10.85 -33.95 3.22
CA LYS A 3 9.47 -33.55 3.44
C LYS A 3 9.44 -32.36 4.38
N ILE A 4 9.00 -31.20 3.91
CA ILE A 4 8.85 -30.00 4.71
C ILE A 4 7.35 -29.67 4.88
N LEU A 5 6.96 -29.30 6.11
CA LEU A 5 5.60 -28.85 6.39
C LEU A 5 5.35 -27.48 5.73
N LEU A 6 4.11 -27.28 5.28
CA LEU A 6 3.69 -26.01 4.67
C LEU A 6 3.91 -24.81 5.59
N ASP A 7 3.59 -24.95 6.87
CA ASP A 7 3.72 -23.86 7.83
C ASP A 7 5.19 -23.55 8.11
N ASP A 8 6.06 -24.57 8.19
CA ASP A 8 7.51 -24.39 8.36
C ASP A 8 8.12 -23.68 7.15
N ALA A 9 7.79 -24.11 5.94
CA ALA A 9 8.25 -23.47 4.70
C ALA A 9 7.81 -21.99 4.61
N VAL A 10 6.61 -21.66 5.10
CA VAL A 10 6.12 -20.28 5.15
C VAL A 10 6.93 -19.46 6.15
N GLU A 11 7.16 -19.96 7.37
CA GLU A 11 7.95 -19.21 8.38
C GLU A 11 9.42 -19.04 7.94
N GLU A 12 10.03 -20.05 7.32
CA GLU A 12 11.39 -19.93 6.77
C GLU A 12 11.45 -18.89 5.64
N MET A 13 10.48 -18.90 4.73
CA MET A 13 10.39 -17.87 3.68
C MET A 13 10.25 -16.46 4.28
N LEU A 14 9.41 -16.30 5.31
CA LEU A 14 9.22 -14.99 5.96
C LEU A 14 10.50 -14.53 6.65
N PHE A 15 11.24 -15.43 7.28
CA PHE A 15 12.56 -15.14 7.86
C PHE A 15 13.57 -14.72 6.77
N ASN A 16 13.59 -15.43 5.65
CA ASN A 16 14.43 -15.07 4.50
C ASN A 16 14.05 -13.69 3.91
N ASP A 17 12.76 -13.39 3.81
CA ASP A 17 12.27 -12.07 3.37
C ASP A 17 12.76 -10.95 4.29
N GLU A 18 12.76 -11.17 5.61
CA GLU A 18 13.29 -10.23 6.60
C GLU A 18 14.81 -10.08 6.46
N ALA A 19 15.55 -11.17 6.34
CA ALA A 19 17.00 -11.18 6.12
C ALA A 19 17.41 -10.43 4.83
N ARG A 20 16.58 -10.49 3.79
CA ARG A 20 16.74 -9.75 2.52
C ARG A 20 16.34 -8.27 2.64
N GLY A 21 15.84 -7.81 3.77
CA GLY A 21 15.44 -6.42 4.00
C GLY A 21 14.17 -6.03 3.28
N LEU A 22 13.23 -6.95 3.05
CA LEU A 22 11.92 -6.61 2.51
C LEU A 22 11.15 -5.71 3.48
N SER A 23 10.28 -4.84 2.93
CA SER A 23 9.48 -3.97 3.79
C SER A 23 8.53 -4.77 4.69
N LYS A 24 8.35 -4.30 5.94
CA LYS A 24 7.40 -4.90 6.89
C LYS A 24 6.02 -5.15 6.25
N ASN A 25 5.52 -4.19 5.48
CA ASN A 25 4.23 -4.34 4.79
C ASN A 25 4.22 -5.50 3.77
N THR A 26 5.35 -5.81 3.14
CA THR A 26 5.46 -6.97 2.22
C THR A 26 5.43 -8.27 3.01
N ILE A 27 6.20 -8.35 4.09
CA ILE A 27 6.26 -9.52 4.97
C ILE A 27 4.89 -9.79 5.60
N ASP A 28 4.21 -8.76 6.13
CA ASP A 28 2.87 -8.88 6.71
C ASP A 28 1.84 -9.37 5.67
N LYS A 29 1.97 -8.93 4.41
CA LYS A 29 1.13 -9.44 3.31
C LYS A 29 1.40 -10.90 3.01
N HIS A 30 2.67 -11.31 2.89
CA HIS A 30 3.02 -12.71 2.69
C HIS A 30 2.48 -13.56 3.84
N ARG A 31 2.73 -13.19 5.09
CA ARG A 31 2.18 -13.88 6.29
C ARG A 31 0.67 -14.03 6.22
N LYS A 32 -0.04 -12.95 5.91
CA LYS A 32 -1.51 -12.96 5.82
C LYS A 32 -2.03 -13.88 4.72
N TYR A 33 -1.49 -13.75 3.51
CA TYR A 33 -2.02 -14.46 2.36
C TYR A 33 -1.61 -15.94 2.37
N LEU A 34 -0.37 -16.24 2.72
CA LEU A 34 0.09 -17.62 2.85
C LEU A 34 -0.61 -18.32 4.01
N GLY A 35 -0.77 -17.69 5.16
CA GLY A 35 -1.53 -18.27 6.28
C GLY A 35 -3.01 -18.53 5.98
N MET A 36 -3.63 -17.83 5.01
CA MET A 36 -4.95 -18.19 4.49
C MET A 36 -4.89 -19.41 3.57
N PHE A 37 -3.84 -19.53 2.79
CA PHE A 37 -3.64 -20.64 1.86
C PHE A 37 -3.29 -21.93 2.60
N THR A 38 -2.37 -21.90 3.57
CA THR A 38 -2.00 -23.08 4.37
C THR A 38 -3.19 -23.61 5.16
N ARG A 39 -3.98 -22.72 5.79
CA ARG A 39 -5.23 -23.14 6.47
C ARG A 39 -6.23 -23.82 5.55
N PHE A 40 -6.34 -23.35 4.30
CA PHE A 40 -7.18 -24.01 3.31
C PHE A 40 -6.63 -25.40 2.97
N LEU A 41 -5.32 -25.53 2.72
CA LEU A 41 -4.71 -26.82 2.39
C LEU A 41 -4.82 -27.82 3.56
N ASN A 42 -4.54 -27.37 4.78
CA ASN A 42 -4.70 -28.20 5.98
C ASN A 42 -6.15 -28.69 6.16
N SER A 43 -7.15 -27.86 5.78
CA SER A 43 -8.57 -28.27 5.82
C SER A 43 -8.92 -29.38 4.86
N ILE A 44 -8.10 -29.65 3.86
CA ILE A 44 -8.21 -30.76 2.91
C ILE A 44 -7.09 -31.80 3.07
N GLN A 45 -6.46 -31.82 4.27
CA GLN A 45 -5.43 -32.78 4.67
C GLN A 45 -4.15 -32.76 3.83
N ILE A 46 -3.82 -31.64 3.21
CA ILE A 46 -2.54 -31.37 2.55
C ILE A 46 -1.67 -30.56 3.51
N ASN A 47 -0.60 -31.19 4.02
CA ASN A 47 0.24 -30.60 5.05
C ASN A 47 1.69 -30.36 4.60
N TYR A 48 2.12 -30.97 3.49
CA TYR A 48 3.48 -30.88 2.99
C TYR A 48 3.56 -30.13 1.66
N ILE A 49 4.70 -29.47 1.41
CA ILE A 49 4.94 -28.68 0.20
C ILE A 49 4.86 -29.53 -1.08
N ASP A 50 5.40 -30.74 -1.03
CA ASP A 50 5.44 -31.69 -2.15
C ASP A 50 4.07 -32.31 -2.51
N GLU A 51 3.08 -32.17 -1.63
CA GLU A 51 1.70 -32.64 -1.87
C GLU A 51 0.85 -31.62 -2.62
N VAL A 52 1.33 -30.36 -2.76
CA VAL A 52 0.54 -29.29 -3.35
C VAL A 52 0.54 -29.38 -4.87
N GLU A 53 -0.64 -29.59 -5.43
CA GLU A 53 -0.86 -29.65 -6.87
C GLU A 53 -1.38 -28.32 -7.44
N PRO A 54 -1.21 -28.06 -8.76
CA PRO A 54 -1.80 -26.90 -9.43
C PRO A 54 -3.32 -26.80 -9.25
N ARG A 55 -3.99 -27.95 -9.10
CA ARG A 55 -5.44 -28.01 -8.85
C ARG A 55 -5.82 -27.41 -7.51
N ASN A 56 -5.05 -27.65 -6.45
CA ASN A 56 -5.32 -27.10 -5.12
C ASN A 56 -5.27 -25.56 -5.12
N ILE A 57 -4.28 -24.99 -5.80
CA ILE A 57 -4.15 -23.52 -5.96
C ILE A 57 -5.36 -22.98 -6.71
N LYS A 58 -5.78 -23.61 -7.81
CA LYS A 58 -6.94 -23.18 -8.59
C LYS A 58 -8.24 -23.25 -7.78
N ILE A 59 -8.46 -24.31 -6.99
CA ILE A 59 -9.63 -24.46 -6.11
C ILE A 59 -9.63 -23.33 -5.06
N PHE A 60 -8.50 -23.05 -4.43
CA PHE A 60 -8.37 -21.95 -3.48
C PHE A 60 -8.72 -20.59 -4.12
N MET A 61 -8.19 -20.31 -5.32
CA MET A 61 -8.49 -19.07 -6.04
C MET A 61 -9.99 -18.96 -6.36
N ILE A 62 -10.60 -20.02 -6.87
CA ILE A 62 -12.04 -20.05 -7.18
C ILE A 62 -12.86 -19.85 -5.91
N LYS A 63 -12.51 -20.52 -4.81
CA LYS A 63 -13.16 -20.32 -3.51
C LYS A 63 -13.12 -18.85 -3.08
N LYS A 64 -11.96 -18.20 -3.16
CA LYS A 64 -11.81 -16.77 -2.81
C LYS A 64 -12.63 -15.84 -3.71
N TYR A 65 -12.73 -16.16 -4.99
CA TYR A 65 -13.56 -15.43 -5.94
C TYR A 65 -15.06 -15.58 -5.61
N HIS A 66 -15.53 -16.78 -5.33
CA HIS A 66 -16.92 -17.04 -4.94
C HIS A 66 -17.30 -16.45 -3.56
N GLU A 67 -16.30 -16.23 -2.68
CA GLU A 67 -16.48 -15.47 -1.43
C GLU A 67 -16.64 -13.95 -1.68
N GLY A 68 -16.69 -13.49 -2.93
CA GLY A 68 -16.90 -12.09 -3.32
C GLY A 68 -15.61 -11.27 -3.45
N SER A 69 -14.44 -11.92 -3.46
CA SER A 69 -13.17 -11.21 -3.70
C SER A 69 -13.02 -10.80 -5.16
N ALA A 70 -12.54 -9.55 -5.40
CA ALA A 70 -12.20 -9.11 -6.75
C ALA A 70 -11.03 -9.92 -7.34
N GLU A 71 -10.99 -10.05 -8.67
CA GLU A 71 -9.96 -10.82 -9.40
C GLU A 71 -8.54 -10.33 -9.05
N SER A 72 -8.34 -9.01 -8.98
CA SER A 72 -7.06 -8.41 -8.59
C SER A 72 -6.62 -8.80 -7.18
N TYR A 73 -7.58 -8.95 -6.25
CA TYR A 73 -7.29 -9.41 -4.89
C TYR A 73 -6.95 -10.90 -4.88
N VAL A 74 -7.67 -11.73 -5.64
CA VAL A 74 -7.34 -13.17 -5.82
C VAL A 74 -5.94 -13.32 -6.41
N ASN A 75 -5.57 -12.48 -7.36
CA ASN A 75 -4.23 -12.47 -7.95
C ASN A 75 -3.13 -12.10 -6.94
N THR A 76 -3.44 -11.35 -5.88
CA THR A 76 -2.44 -11.10 -4.80
C THR A 76 -2.13 -12.36 -3.99
N PHE A 77 -3.10 -13.27 -3.80
CA PHE A 77 -2.81 -14.59 -3.22
C PHE A 77 -1.87 -15.39 -4.11
N LEU A 78 -2.17 -15.48 -5.41
CA LEU A 78 -1.33 -16.23 -6.35
C LEU A 78 0.09 -15.67 -6.40
N ARG A 79 0.26 -14.33 -6.25
CA ARG A 79 1.60 -13.71 -6.17
C ARG A 79 2.38 -14.21 -4.96
N SER A 80 1.75 -14.24 -3.78
CA SER A 80 2.39 -14.74 -2.56
C SER A 80 2.67 -16.24 -2.62
N ILE A 81 1.74 -17.03 -3.17
CA ILE A 81 1.93 -18.48 -3.37
C ILE A 81 3.12 -18.73 -4.32
N ARG A 82 3.21 -17.99 -5.42
CA ARG A 82 4.37 -18.09 -6.33
C ARG A 82 5.68 -17.73 -5.65
N ALA A 83 5.68 -16.73 -4.77
CA ALA A 83 6.88 -16.37 -4.01
C ALA A 83 7.31 -17.52 -3.08
N LEU A 84 6.35 -18.18 -2.40
CA LEU A 84 6.64 -19.34 -1.55
C LEU A 84 7.23 -20.50 -2.36
N PHE A 85 6.60 -20.87 -3.46
CA PHE A 85 7.09 -22.00 -4.27
C PHE A 85 8.40 -21.69 -5.01
N LEU A 86 8.67 -20.42 -5.32
CA LEU A 86 9.98 -20.02 -5.82
C LEU A 86 11.04 -20.11 -4.72
N TYR A 87 10.72 -19.74 -3.49
CA TYR A 87 11.59 -19.94 -2.33
C TYR A 87 11.90 -21.44 -2.14
N CYS A 88 10.87 -22.28 -2.10
CA CYS A 88 11.04 -23.74 -1.95
C CYS A 88 11.86 -24.38 -3.10
N GLU A 89 11.77 -23.82 -4.30
CA GLU A 89 12.58 -24.24 -5.45
C GLU A 89 14.05 -23.84 -5.27
N ASN A 90 14.32 -22.63 -4.75
CA ASN A 90 15.69 -22.16 -4.49
C ASN A 90 16.37 -22.90 -3.34
N GLU A 91 15.61 -23.31 -2.31
CA GLU A 91 16.10 -24.11 -1.19
C GLU A 91 16.10 -25.64 -1.50
N GLU A 92 15.85 -26.01 -2.75
CA GLU A 92 15.86 -27.40 -3.23
C GLU A 92 14.84 -28.34 -2.53
N TYR A 93 13.78 -27.77 -1.87
CA TYR A 93 12.70 -28.54 -1.28
C TYR A 93 11.83 -29.20 -2.34
N ILE A 94 11.70 -28.55 -3.50
CA ILE A 94 11.02 -29.05 -4.69
C ILE A 94 11.88 -28.84 -5.92
N SER A 95 11.73 -29.70 -6.94
CA SER A 95 12.41 -29.47 -8.21
C SER A 95 11.67 -28.40 -9.03
N PHE A 96 12.40 -27.79 -9.99
CA PHE A 96 11.82 -26.85 -10.96
C PHE A 96 10.59 -27.44 -11.68
N LYS A 97 10.61 -28.74 -12.02
CA LYS A 97 9.50 -29.39 -12.74
C LYS A 97 8.26 -29.57 -11.86
N ASP A 98 8.46 -29.74 -10.56
CA ASP A 98 7.41 -30.03 -9.59
C ASP A 98 6.76 -28.77 -8.99
N ASN A 99 7.24 -27.56 -9.35
CA ASN A 99 6.65 -26.32 -8.88
C ASN A 99 5.23 -26.14 -9.41
N PRO A 100 4.18 -26.29 -8.56
CA PRO A 100 2.78 -26.31 -8.99
C PRO A 100 2.29 -24.96 -9.53
N THR A 101 2.98 -23.87 -9.23
CA THR A 101 2.53 -22.53 -9.62
C THR A 101 2.75 -22.23 -11.10
N LYS A 102 3.63 -22.98 -11.79
CA LYS A 102 3.96 -22.76 -13.20
C LYS A 102 2.74 -22.96 -14.13
N ASN A 103 1.87 -23.90 -13.77
CA ASN A 103 0.67 -24.23 -14.53
C ASN A 103 -0.60 -23.50 -14.05
N VAL A 104 -0.46 -22.48 -13.19
CA VAL A 104 -1.57 -21.67 -12.71
C VAL A 104 -1.52 -20.30 -13.36
N LYS A 105 -2.53 -19.98 -14.17
CA LYS A 105 -2.67 -18.67 -14.82
C LYS A 105 -3.27 -17.64 -13.87
N TRP A 106 -2.96 -16.36 -14.11
CA TRP A 106 -3.63 -15.26 -13.44
C TRP A 106 -5.11 -15.24 -13.77
N MET A 107 -5.93 -14.85 -12.80
CA MET A 107 -7.33 -14.53 -13.05
C MET A 107 -7.41 -13.29 -13.94
N LYS A 108 -8.26 -13.33 -14.97
CA LYS A 108 -8.42 -12.21 -15.89
C LYS A 108 -9.06 -11.03 -15.16
N GLU A 109 -8.36 -9.92 -15.10
CA GLU A 109 -8.85 -8.69 -14.49
C GLU A 109 -9.53 -7.79 -15.53
N GLU A 110 -10.69 -7.25 -15.20
CA GLU A 110 -11.28 -6.19 -16.00
C GLU A 110 -10.51 -4.88 -15.77
N LYS A 111 -10.05 -4.27 -16.86
CA LYS A 111 -9.43 -2.95 -16.84
C LYS A 111 -10.51 -1.90 -16.57
N LYS A 112 -10.68 -1.49 -15.33
CA LYS A 112 -11.56 -0.36 -14.99
C LYS A 112 -10.88 0.93 -15.43
N ALA A 113 -11.62 1.78 -16.16
CA ALA A 113 -11.14 3.12 -16.46
C ALA A 113 -10.93 3.90 -15.16
N ILE A 114 -9.72 4.45 -15.00
CA ILE A 114 -9.42 5.31 -13.85
C ILE A 114 -10.17 6.62 -14.07
N ARG A 115 -11.14 6.91 -13.18
CA ARG A 115 -11.81 8.20 -13.17
C ARG A 115 -10.88 9.23 -12.55
N THR A 116 -10.50 10.23 -13.32
CA THR A 116 -9.75 11.39 -12.86
C THR A 116 -10.70 12.53 -12.54
N PHE A 117 -10.30 13.41 -11.61
CA PHE A 117 -11.02 14.64 -11.36
C PHE A 117 -10.83 15.62 -12.51
N THR A 118 -11.88 16.30 -12.90
CA THR A 118 -11.81 17.45 -13.82
C THR A 118 -11.28 18.69 -13.11
N ASP A 119 -10.78 19.67 -13.86
CA ASP A 119 -10.29 20.94 -13.28
C ASP A 119 -11.36 21.67 -12.46
N SER A 120 -12.63 21.58 -12.88
CA SER A 120 -13.76 22.16 -12.14
C SER A 120 -14.02 21.46 -10.82
N GLU A 121 -13.92 20.14 -10.78
CA GLU A 121 -14.04 19.35 -9.54
C GLU A 121 -12.88 19.67 -8.58
N VAL A 122 -11.65 19.72 -9.07
CA VAL A 122 -10.46 20.10 -8.29
C VAL A 122 -10.62 21.50 -7.69
N LYS A 123 -11.03 22.50 -8.50
CA LYS A 123 -11.31 23.86 -8.01
C LYS A 123 -12.38 23.88 -6.94
N SER A 124 -13.43 23.09 -7.11
CA SER A 124 -14.53 22.97 -6.14
C SER A 124 -14.07 22.38 -4.81
N ILE A 125 -13.25 21.31 -4.85
CA ILE A 125 -12.66 20.69 -3.65
C ILE A 125 -11.77 21.70 -2.90
N LEU A 126 -10.85 22.38 -3.61
CA LEU A 126 -9.99 23.38 -3.01
C LEU A 126 -10.76 24.56 -2.40
N LYS A 127 -11.81 25.03 -3.10
CA LYS A 127 -12.69 26.08 -2.60
C LYS A 127 -13.42 25.62 -1.32
N TYR A 128 -13.94 24.42 -1.30
CA TYR A 128 -14.60 23.85 -0.11
C TYR A 128 -13.64 23.80 1.08
N CYS A 129 -12.47 23.20 0.91
CA CYS A 129 -11.46 23.12 1.97
C CYS A 129 -11.06 24.51 2.50
N ASN A 130 -10.82 25.48 1.62
CA ASN A 130 -10.49 26.85 2.00
C ASN A 130 -11.61 27.55 2.78
N VAL A 131 -12.86 27.33 2.39
CA VAL A 131 -14.03 27.87 3.14
C VAL A 131 -14.12 27.24 4.53
N GLN A 132 -13.81 25.96 4.69
CA GLN A 132 -13.82 25.31 6.01
C GLN A 132 -12.77 25.93 6.96
N THR A 133 -11.58 26.34 6.46
CA THR A 133 -10.58 26.99 7.31
C THR A 133 -11.06 28.32 7.88
N LYS A 134 -11.93 29.03 7.16
CA LYS A 134 -12.48 30.35 7.54
C LYS A 134 -13.73 30.27 8.43
N LYS A 135 -14.37 29.11 8.54
CA LYS A 135 -15.55 28.97 9.40
C LYS A 135 -15.18 29.06 10.86
N GLY A 136 -15.87 29.94 11.58
CA GLY A 136 -15.76 30.03 13.03
C GLY A 136 -16.09 28.69 13.70
N VAL A 137 -15.38 28.38 14.76
CA VAL A 137 -15.68 27.21 15.60
C VAL A 137 -16.76 27.60 16.57
N LYS A 138 -17.93 26.95 16.51
CA LYS A 138 -19.00 27.17 17.50
C LYS A 138 -18.42 26.82 18.88
N LYS A 139 -18.47 27.78 19.83
CA LYS A 139 -18.08 27.58 21.22
C LYS A 139 -18.93 26.46 21.82
N LYS A 140 -18.44 25.22 21.84
CA LYS A 140 -18.94 24.13 22.65
C LYS A 140 -17.83 23.63 23.57
N SER A 141 -17.97 23.97 24.81
CA SER A 141 -17.54 23.34 26.08
C SER A 141 -16.09 22.91 26.34
N ARG A 142 -15.09 23.08 25.45
CA ARG A 142 -13.67 22.92 25.81
C ARG A 142 -12.84 23.88 24.95
N GLU A 143 -12.05 24.75 25.56
CA GLU A 143 -11.20 25.74 24.87
C GLU A 143 -10.28 25.11 23.82
N ASN A 144 -9.73 23.94 24.11
CA ASN A 144 -8.82 23.21 23.21
C ASN A 144 -9.52 22.56 21.98
N ALA A 145 -10.84 22.27 22.05
CA ALA A 145 -11.56 21.66 20.94
C ALA A 145 -11.69 22.58 19.72
N GLY A 146 -11.73 23.90 19.97
CA GLY A 146 -11.81 24.91 18.93
C GLY A 146 -10.50 25.04 18.15
N LEU A 147 -9.37 25.05 18.85
CA LEU A 147 -8.04 25.11 18.26
C LEU A 147 -7.74 23.86 17.44
N LEU A 148 -8.04 22.67 17.99
CA LEU A 148 -7.84 21.39 17.30
C LEU A 148 -8.65 21.32 15.99
N THR A 149 -9.91 21.79 16.00
CA THR A 149 -10.76 21.83 14.81
C THR A 149 -10.19 22.76 13.75
N LYS A 150 -9.71 23.95 14.14
CA LYS A 150 -9.08 24.89 13.22
C LYS A 150 -7.79 24.32 12.63
N PHE A 151 -6.94 23.73 13.47
CA PHE A 151 -5.71 23.05 13.06
C PHE A 151 -6.01 21.93 12.05
N THR A 152 -6.96 21.04 12.33
CA THR A 152 -7.33 19.93 11.44
C THR A 152 -7.77 20.45 10.06
N ARG A 153 -8.60 21.48 10.01
CA ARG A 153 -9.07 22.07 8.75
C ARG A 153 -7.95 22.68 7.93
N GLU A 154 -7.01 23.39 8.56
CA GLU A 154 -5.84 23.96 7.88
C GLU A 154 -4.91 22.86 7.35
N ARG A 155 -4.66 21.83 8.16
CA ARG A 155 -3.88 20.66 7.76
C ARG A 155 -4.50 19.96 6.54
N ASP A 156 -5.81 19.69 6.59
CA ASP A 156 -6.51 18.99 5.51
C ASP A 156 -6.50 19.81 4.21
N TYR A 157 -6.69 21.12 4.30
CA TYR A 157 -6.58 22.02 3.15
C TYR A 157 -5.16 21.99 2.55
N LEU A 158 -4.12 22.07 3.38
CA LEU A 158 -2.73 22.00 2.93
C LEU A 158 -2.39 20.68 2.28
N LEU A 159 -2.88 19.57 2.86
CA LEU A 159 -2.65 18.25 2.30
C LEU A 159 -3.26 18.12 0.90
N VAL A 160 -4.53 18.54 0.75
CA VAL A 160 -5.20 18.51 -0.56
C VAL A 160 -4.48 19.41 -1.57
N LEU A 161 -4.09 20.63 -1.16
CA LEU A 161 -3.36 21.55 -2.02
C LEU A 161 -2.01 20.94 -2.47
N LEU A 162 -1.28 20.33 -1.54
CA LEU A 162 0.01 19.71 -1.82
C LEU A 162 -0.15 18.53 -2.82
N LEU A 163 -1.14 17.66 -2.61
CA LEU A 163 -1.40 16.53 -3.50
C LEU A 163 -1.78 16.99 -4.92
N VAL A 164 -2.61 18.02 -5.02
CA VAL A 164 -3.04 18.58 -6.32
C VAL A 164 -1.89 19.25 -7.06
N ASP A 165 -1.07 20.05 -6.35
CA ASP A 165 -0.01 20.83 -6.96
C ASP A 165 1.21 19.98 -7.37
N THR A 166 1.47 18.87 -6.64
CA THR A 166 2.69 18.08 -6.83
C THR A 166 2.46 16.72 -7.46
N GLY A 167 1.25 16.20 -7.40
CA GLY A 167 0.94 14.82 -7.82
C GLY A 167 1.63 13.74 -6.99
N MET A 168 2.21 14.08 -5.81
CA MET A 168 2.87 13.10 -4.95
C MET A 168 1.87 12.12 -4.35
N ARG A 169 2.34 10.94 -3.95
CA ARG A 169 1.50 9.97 -3.25
C ARG A 169 1.16 10.46 -1.85
N ILE A 170 -0.02 10.07 -1.35
CA ILE A 170 -0.45 10.42 0.02
C ILE A 170 0.59 10.01 1.07
N SER A 171 1.22 8.86 0.94
CA SER A 171 2.28 8.41 1.85
C SER A 171 3.55 9.28 1.78
N GLU A 172 3.89 9.79 0.60
CA GLU A 172 5.01 10.73 0.43
C GLU A 172 4.67 12.07 1.09
N ALA A 173 3.46 12.58 0.90
CA ALA A 173 2.99 13.81 1.52
C ALA A 173 2.95 13.72 3.05
N LEU A 174 2.49 12.60 3.61
CA LEU A 174 2.40 12.41 5.06
C LEU A 174 3.77 12.24 5.75
N ASN A 175 4.78 11.79 5.01
CA ASN A 175 6.16 11.65 5.51
C ASN A 175 7.04 12.89 5.25
N LEU A 176 6.48 13.96 4.67
CA LEU A 176 7.22 15.17 4.35
C LEU A 176 7.61 15.92 5.62
N ARG A 177 8.88 16.32 5.72
CA ARG A 177 9.42 17.12 6.83
C ARG A 177 9.71 18.55 6.36
N MET A 178 9.83 19.49 7.31
CA MET A 178 10.16 20.89 6.99
C MET A 178 11.50 21.03 6.27
N GLU A 179 12.47 20.19 6.57
CA GLU A 179 13.78 20.15 5.94
C GLU A 179 13.71 19.72 4.46
N ASP A 180 12.66 18.98 4.08
CA ASP A 180 12.45 18.49 2.71
C ASP A 180 11.86 19.58 1.80
N ILE A 181 11.39 20.71 2.38
CA ILE A 181 10.76 21.81 1.63
C ILE A 181 11.77 22.96 1.49
N GLN A 182 12.34 23.10 0.31
CA GLN A 182 13.25 24.21 -0.04
C GLN A 182 12.47 25.42 -0.62
N SER A 183 13.18 26.44 -1.12
CA SER A 183 12.53 27.64 -1.64
C SER A 183 11.68 27.42 -2.89
N ASP A 184 12.08 26.47 -3.72
CA ASP A 184 11.58 26.21 -5.07
C ASP A 184 11.40 24.73 -5.41
N GLU A 185 11.77 23.83 -4.48
CA GLU A 185 11.63 22.40 -4.66
C GLU A 185 11.20 21.69 -3.38
N ILE A 186 10.60 20.50 -3.56
CA ILE A 186 10.30 19.56 -2.47
C ILE A 186 11.08 18.28 -2.74
N SER A 187 11.93 17.90 -1.79
CA SER A 187 12.68 16.65 -1.82
C SER A 187 11.81 15.52 -1.28
N ILE A 188 11.54 14.50 -2.12
CA ILE A 188 10.77 13.33 -1.70
C ILE A 188 11.73 12.18 -1.42
N LYS A 189 11.88 11.83 -0.15
CA LYS A 189 12.63 10.63 0.27
C LYS A 189 11.77 9.40 0.00
N ARG A 190 12.07 8.65 -1.06
CA ARG A 190 11.39 7.38 -1.37
C ARG A 190 12.12 6.22 -0.71
N ALA A 191 11.38 5.20 -0.28
CA ALA A 191 11.94 3.96 0.26
C ALA A 191 12.87 3.22 -0.74
N LYS A 192 12.82 3.55 -2.04
CA LYS A 192 13.63 2.95 -3.12
C LYS A 192 14.26 4.01 -4.04
N GLY A 193 14.81 5.08 -3.49
CA GLY A 193 15.51 6.13 -4.24
C GLY A 193 15.01 7.53 -3.90
N ASN A 194 15.93 8.49 -3.88
CA ASN A 194 15.62 9.89 -3.70
C ASN A 194 15.00 10.43 -4.99
N GLY A 195 13.81 11.00 -4.89
CA GLY A 195 13.16 11.72 -5.99
C GLY A 195 13.01 13.18 -5.61
N PHE A 196 13.30 14.06 -6.56
CA PHE A 196 12.99 15.47 -6.45
C PHE A 196 11.71 15.75 -7.23
N VAL A 197 10.79 16.50 -6.64
CA VAL A 197 9.67 17.08 -7.36
C VAL A 197 9.94 18.58 -7.37
N SER A 198 10.35 19.06 -8.54
CA SER A 198 10.38 20.50 -8.80
C SER A 198 8.92 20.96 -8.96
N ILE A 199 8.49 21.86 -8.08
CA ILE A 199 7.19 22.52 -8.24
C ILE A 199 7.42 23.63 -9.26
N ALA A 200 7.17 23.31 -10.52
CA ALA A 200 7.28 24.30 -11.60
C ALA A 200 6.30 25.47 -11.34
N ASN A 201 6.87 26.67 -11.29
CA ASN A 201 6.23 27.96 -11.54
C ASN A 201 5.42 28.70 -10.47
N GLU A 202 5.48 28.41 -9.17
CA GLU A 202 4.95 29.43 -8.24
C GLU A 202 5.75 29.52 -6.92
N LYS A 203 6.82 30.29 -6.93
CA LYS A 203 7.56 30.70 -5.71
C LYS A 203 6.62 31.17 -4.58
N ASN A 204 5.49 31.76 -4.93
CA ASN A 204 4.45 32.21 -4.00
C ASN A 204 3.64 31.06 -3.39
N ARG A 205 3.47 29.91 -4.08
CA ARG A 205 2.76 28.73 -3.54
C ARG A 205 3.61 28.01 -2.52
N ILE A 206 4.88 27.77 -2.80
CA ILE A 206 5.82 27.15 -1.85
C ILE A 206 5.97 28.03 -0.60
N LYS A 207 6.06 29.35 -0.77
CA LYS A 207 6.12 30.30 0.34
C LYS A 207 4.86 30.25 1.23
N ARG A 208 3.67 30.09 0.61
CA ARG A 208 2.40 29.89 1.33
C ARG A 208 2.36 28.52 2.03
N LEU A 209 2.85 27.47 1.39
CA LEU A 209 3.00 26.14 1.99
C LEU A 209 3.93 26.20 3.20
N LYS A 210 5.14 26.76 3.07
CA LYS A 210 6.09 26.94 4.18
C LYS A 210 5.51 27.73 5.34
N MET A 211 4.87 28.87 5.09
CA MET A 211 4.27 29.68 6.15
C MET A 211 3.16 28.89 6.88
N LYS A 212 2.31 28.16 6.17
CA LYS A 212 1.22 27.40 6.78
C LYS A 212 1.72 26.15 7.50
N TRP A 213 2.73 25.46 6.99
CA TRP A 213 3.36 24.31 7.66
C TRP A 213 4.05 24.73 8.97
N ARG A 214 4.69 25.87 9.00
CA ARG A 214 5.34 26.39 10.21
C ARG A 214 4.35 26.62 11.37
N TRP A 215 3.08 26.94 11.07
CA TRP A 215 2.00 27.07 12.05
C TRP A 215 1.41 25.72 12.51
N LEU A 216 1.64 24.65 11.78
CA LEU A 216 1.11 23.31 12.07
C LEU A 216 2.05 22.46 12.93
N LEU A 217 3.29 22.91 13.14
CA LEU A 217 4.34 22.20 13.87
C LEU A 217 4.71 22.85 15.22
N ILE A 218 4.02 23.93 15.62
CA ILE A 218 4.05 24.54 16.95
C ILE A 218 2.85 24.06 17.76
#